data_3a249f737fa70587cfce897932c92b2b
#
_entry.id   3a249f737fa70587cfce897932c92b2b
#
_cell.length_a   1.000
_cell.length_b   1.000
_cell.length_c   1.000
_cell.angle_alpha   90.00
_cell.angle_beta   90.00
_cell.angle_gamma   90.00
#
_symmetry.space_group_name_H-M   'P 1'
#
loop_
_entity.id
_entity.type
_entity.pdbx_description
1 polymer ?
#
loop_
_entity_poly.entity_id
_entity_poly.type
_entity_poly.pdbx_seq_one_letter_code
_entity_poly.pdbx_strand_id
1 'polypeptide(L)'
;MERPWQSGRRVPFWRSLQSKFILSYGAIIAALLIFLNIYPILISQNLVFQSKQDSLWRQADIITSTLAGGEGLTAEGVEANLTKLGVTGVDRVMVTDPAGKLLSDTSEVDNAMDHYALLWEVVSALKGNDVFRSEYRDGAFRTRAAAPILYRGMTQGAVYLYEYDKEQAEMLLDFQSNLRNISLVVCAAGLGFSILFSTAVTRRIAALLSGIHTVREGEYSHRVTIGGGDELTRLADEFNELTGRLQTTEEVRRRFVSDASHELKTPLASIRLLTDSILQNDGMDEE
;
A
#
# COMPACT_ATOMS: atom_id res chain seq x y z
N MET A 1 8.48 -26.31 47.49
CA MET A 1 7.69 -25.08 47.56
C MET A 1 7.71 -24.46 46.18
N GLU A 2 6.70 -24.77 45.37
CA GLU A 2 6.55 -24.26 44.04
C GLU A 2 6.16 -22.79 44.10
N ARG A 3 6.79 -21.92 43.33
CA ARG A 3 6.51 -20.48 43.27
C ARG A 3 5.17 -20.26 42.58
N PRO A 4 4.15 -19.67 43.22
CA PRO A 4 2.80 -19.56 42.64
C PRO A 4 2.59 -18.47 41.61
N TRP A 5 3.63 -17.96 40.92
CA TRP A 5 3.59 -16.76 40.11
C TRP A 5 3.78 -16.97 38.60
N GLN A 6 3.64 -18.23 38.10
CA GLN A 6 3.66 -18.47 36.65
C GLN A 6 2.30 -18.33 35.93
N SER A 7 1.25 -17.86 36.62
CA SER A 7 -0.03 -17.55 35.99
C SER A 7 -0.13 -16.09 35.51
N GLY A 8 0.94 -15.52 34.97
CA GLY A 8 0.81 -14.32 34.15
C GLY A 8 -0.07 -14.69 32.96
N ARG A 9 -1.33 -14.23 32.95
CA ARG A 9 -2.24 -14.35 31.80
C ARG A 9 -1.46 -13.88 30.59
N ARG A 10 -0.97 -14.83 29.78
CA ARG A 10 -0.37 -14.50 28.48
C ARG A 10 -1.44 -13.77 27.72
N VAL A 11 -1.25 -12.47 27.54
CA VAL A 11 -2.15 -11.68 26.71
C VAL A 11 -2.21 -12.39 25.35
N PRO A 12 -3.37 -12.83 24.88
CA PRO A 12 -3.45 -13.56 23.61
C PRO A 12 -2.78 -12.70 22.54
N PHE A 13 -2.04 -13.33 21.62
CA PHE A 13 -1.24 -12.66 20.59
C PHE A 13 -2.00 -11.48 19.94
N TRP A 14 -3.27 -11.67 19.60
CA TRP A 14 -4.13 -10.66 18.98
C TRP A 14 -4.41 -9.41 19.84
N ARG A 15 -4.19 -9.47 21.16
CA ARG A 15 -4.37 -8.34 22.08
C ARG A 15 -3.05 -7.70 22.51
N SER A 16 -1.93 -8.28 22.12
CA SER A 16 -0.62 -7.74 22.46
C SER A 16 -0.38 -6.42 21.70
N LEU A 17 0.37 -5.52 22.30
CA LEU A 17 0.79 -4.26 21.68
C LEU A 17 1.59 -4.54 20.40
N GLN A 18 2.40 -5.60 20.43
CA GLN A 18 3.20 -6.06 19.30
C GLN A 18 2.35 -6.41 18.08
N SER A 19 1.29 -7.19 18.26
CA SER A 19 0.41 -7.57 17.14
C SER A 19 -0.35 -6.39 16.57
N LYS A 20 -0.76 -5.44 17.43
CA LYS A 20 -1.43 -4.22 16.97
C LYS A 20 -0.51 -3.37 16.09
N PHE A 21 0.75 -3.19 16.45
CA PHE A 21 1.71 -2.48 15.62
C PHE A 21 1.95 -3.20 14.29
N ILE A 22 2.22 -4.51 14.30
CA ILE A 22 2.44 -5.29 13.08
C ILE A 22 1.21 -5.20 12.17
N LEU A 23 0.00 -5.32 12.70
CA LEU A 23 -1.24 -5.25 11.93
C LEU A 23 -1.50 -3.86 11.36
N SER A 24 -1.26 -2.81 12.14
CA SER A 24 -1.43 -1.42 11.71
C SER A 24 -0.47 -1.05 10.59
N TYR A 25 0.84 -1.32 10.77
CA TYR A 25 1.83 -1.04 9.73
C TYR A 25 1.63 -1.95 8.51
N GLY A 26 1.28 -3.21 8.71
CA GLY A 26 0.94 -4.13 7.63
C GLY A 26 -0.26 -3.66 6.80
N ALA A 27 -1.31 -3.15 7.44
CA ALA A 27 -2.47 -2.60 6.76
C ALA A 27 -2.13 -1.34 5.93
N ILE A 28 -1.29 -0.45 6.48
CA ILE A 28 -0.83 0.74 5.75
C ILE A 28 0.02 0.34 4.53
N ILE A 29 0.95 -0.59 4.69
CA ILE A 29 1.79 -1.10 3.60
C ILE A 29 0.91 -1.77 2.54
N ALA A 30 -0.04 -2.60 2.93
CA ALA A 30 -0.96 -3.25 2.00
C ALA A 30 -1.81 -2.24 1.21
N ALA A 31 -2.37 -1.23 1.87
CA ALA A 31 -3.15 -0.17 1.22
C ALA A 31 -2.29 0.61 0.20
N LEU A 32 -1.07 0.97 0.58
CA LEU A 32 -0.13 1.68 -0.31
C LEU A 32 0.26 0.83 -1.52
N LEU A 33 0.51 -0.47 -1.32
CA LEU A 33 0.87 -1.38 -2.41
C LEU A 33 -0.30 -1.66 -3.35
N ILE A 34 -1.53 -1.77 -2.84
CA ILE A 34 -2.73 -1.87 -3.66
C ILE A 34 -2.87 -0.63 -4.54
N PHE A 35 -2.73 0.55 -3.95
CA PHE A 35 -2.77 1.81 -4.69
C PHE A 35 -1.67 1.88 -5.76
N LEU A 36 -0.44 1.54 -5.40
CA LEU A 36 0.72 1.58 -6.31
C LEU A 36 0.60 0.58 -7.48
N ASN A 37 -0.08 -0.54 -7.30
CA ASN A 37 -0.27 -1.53 -8.36
C ASN A 37 -1.48 -1.26 -9.24
N ILE A 38 -2.53 -0.62 -8.73
CA ILE A 38 -3.76 -0.37 -9.51
C ILE A 38 -3.68 0.96 -10.26
N TYR A 39 -3.31 2.03 -9.57
CA TYR A 39 -3.40 3.39 -10.11
C TYR A 39 -2.49 3.64 -11.33
N PRO A 40 -1.19 3.26 -11.35
CA PRO A 40 -0.34 3.47 -12.52
C PRO A 40 -0.79 2.66 -13.75
N ILE A 41 -1.36 1.46 -13.52
CA ILE A 41 -1.86 0.62 -14.62
C ILE A 41 -3.04 1.29 -15.31
N LEU A 42 -4.02 1.80 -14.54
CA LEU A 42 -5.18 2.49 -15.08
C LEU A 42 -4.79 3.75 -15.87
N ILE A 43 -3.85 4.53 -15.34
CA ILE A 43 -3.35 5.72 -16.02
C ILE A 43 -2.59 5.34 -17.31
N SER A 44 -1.71 4.36 -17.23
CA SER A 44 -0.91 3.93 -18.38
C SER A 44 -1.80 3.42 -19.52
N GLN A 45 -2.83 2.62 -19.22
CA GLN A 45 -3.80 2.19 -20.22
C GLN A 45 -4.53 3.37 -20.88
N ASN A 46 -5.02 4.32 -20.09
CA ASN A 46 -5.70 5.50 -20.62
C ASN A 46 -4.77 6.36 -21.49
N LEU A 47 -3.50 6.54 -21.09
CA LEU A 47 -2.52 7.28 -21.87
C LEU A 47 -2.21 6.59 -23.21
N VAL A 48 -2.09 5.26 -23.21
CA VAL A 48 -1.90 4.49 -24.44
C VAL A 48 -3.11 4.65 -25.37
N PHE A 49 -4.33 4.52 -24.86
CA PHE A 49 -5.54 4.72 -25.66
C PHE A 49 -5.64 6.13 -26.26
N GLN A 50 -5.38 7.17 -25.47
CA GLN A 50 -5.38 8.55 -25.96
C GLN A 50 -4.29 8.78 -27.03
N SER A 51 -3.07 8.29 -26.78
CA SER A 51 -1.98 8.40 -27.75
C SER A 51 -2.31 7.72 -29.08
N LYS A 52 -2.92 6.52 -29.02
CA LYS A 52 -3.37 5.80 -30.21
C LYS A 52 -4.48 6.55 -30.93
N GLN A 53 -5.44 7.07 -30.20
CA GLN A 53 -6.52 7.87 -30.78
C GLN A 53 -5.97 9.08 -31.52
N ASP A 54 -5.12 9.87 -30.88
CA ASP A 54 -4.51 11.07 -31.49
C ASP A 54 -3.65 10.73 -32.70
N SER A 55 -2.92 9.61 -32.67
CA SER A 55 -2.09 9.16 -33.79
C SER A 55 -2.95 8.78 -34.99
N LEU A 56 -3.95 7.92 -34.79
CA LEU A 56 -4.83 7.47 -35.88
C LEU A 56 -5.69 8.60 -36.45
N TRP A 57 -6.18 9.51 -35.59
CA TRP A 57 -6.89 10.69 -36.07
C TRP A 57 -6.06 11.61 -36.94
N ARG A 58 -4.81 11.89 -36.55
CA ARG A 58 -3.89 12.67 -37.39
C ARG A 58 -3.64 11.99 -38.75
N GLN A 59 -3.48 10.68 -38.75
CA GLN A 59 -3.28 9.93 -40.00
C GLN A 59 -4.55 9.92 -40.86
N ALA A 60 -5.72 9.69 -40.24
CA ALA A 60 -6.99 9.76 -40.95
C ALA A 60 -7.22 11.14 -41.57
N ASP A 61 -6.97 12.21 -40.83
CA ASP A 61 -7.13 13.60 -41.29
C ASP A 61 -6.17 13.91 -42.49
N ILE A 62 -4.91 13.50 -42.42
CA ILE A 62 -3.95 13.65 -43.52
C ILE A 62 -4.44 12.91 -44.74
N ILE A 63 -4.89 11.67 -44.63
CA ILE A 63 -5.35 10.86 -45.74
C ILE A 63 -6.64 11.45 -46.34
N THR A 64 -7.64 11.74 -45.49
CA THR A 64 -8.93 12.29 -45.95
C THR A 64 -8.76 13.65 -46.62
N SER A 65 -7.94 14.55 -46.06
CA SER A 65 -7.66 15.87 -46.64
C SER A 65 -6.93 15.77 -47.99
N THR A 66 -6.00 14.82 -48.13
CA THR A 66 -5.29 14.60 -49.40
C THR A 66 -6.20 14.03 -50.47
N LEU A 67 -7.11 13.13 -50.08
CA LEU A 67 -8.05 12.51 -51.04
C LEU A 67 -9.24 13.42 -51.36
N ALA A 68 -9.60 14.37 -50.53
CA ALA A 68 -10.69 15.32 -50.74
C ALA A 68 -10.44 16.36 -51.84
N GLY A 69 -9.17 16.47 -52.37
CA GLY A 69 -8.80 17.49 -53.33
C GLY A 69 -9.13 17.20 -54.78
N GLY A 70 -9.78 16.06 -55.13
CA GLY A 70 -10.01 15.63 -56.50
C GLY A 70 -11.50 15.53 -56.91
N GLU A 71 -11.82 15.71 -58.20
CA GLU A 71 -13.14 15.42 -58.74
C GLU A 71 -13.35 13.89 -58.86
N GLY A 72 -13.91 13.28 -57.83
CA GLY A 72 -14.20 11.84 -57.77
C GLY A 72 -13.00 10.98 -57.34
N LEU A 73 -13.28 10.03 -56.43
CA LEU A 73 -12.31 9.06 -55.97
C LEU A 73 -12.18 7.93 -57.01
N THR A 74 -10.97 7.74 -57.55
CA THR A 74 -10.65 6.61 -58.41
C THR A 74 -9.63 5.71 -57.74
N ALA A 75 -9.67 4.40 -57.98
CA ALA A 75 -8.76 3.46 -57.37
C ALA A 75 -7.27 3.82 -57.65
N GLU A 76 -6.91 4.17 -58.89
CA GLU A 76 -5.56 4.58 -59.27
C GLU A 76 -5.11 5.87 -58.52
N GLY A 77 -6.02 6.83 -58.40
CA GLY A 77 -5.74 8.10 -57.70
C GLY A 77 -5.53 7.91 -56.19
N VAL A 78 -6.33 7.04 -55.56
CA VAL A 78 -6.21 6.69 -54.16
C VAL A 78 -4.87 5.99 -53.90
N GLU A 79 -4.52 4.98 -54.70
CA GLU A 79 -3.26 4.23 -54.58
C GLU A 79 -2.04 5.11 -54.72
N ALA A 80 -2.03 5.99 -55.76
CA ALA A 80 -0.97 6.95 -55.98
C ALA A 80 -0.78 7.93 -54.82
N ASN A 81 -1.87 8.39 -54.21
CA ASN A 81 -1.82 9.30 -53.05
C ASN A 81 -1.37 8.59 -51.78
N LEU A 82 -1.85 7.38 -51.50
CA LEU A 82 -1.40 6.58 -50.34
C LEU A 82 0.08 6.25 -50.41
N THR A 83 0.56 5.90 -51.61
CA THR A 83 2.00 5.64 -51.87
C THR A 83 2.85 6.89 -51.63
N LYS A 84 2.41 8.06 -52.08
CA LYS A 84 3.09 9.34 -51.84
C LYS A 84 3.12 9.75 -50.39
N LEU A 85 2.05 9.47 -49.64
CA LEU A 85 1.94 9.78 -48.21
C LEU A 85 2.86 8.89 -47.36
N GLY A 86 3.22 7.70 -47.85
CA GLY A 86 4.11 6.79 -47.11
C GLY A 86 3.54 6.48 -45.73
N VAL A 87 2.25 6.14 -45.63
CA VAL A 87 1.58 5.89 -44.36
C VAL A 87 2.31 4.80 -43.61
N THR A 88 2.81 5.16 -42.41
CA THR A 88 3.57 4.26 -41.52
C THR A 88 2.88 4.18 -40.16
N GLY A 89 3.04 3.02 -39.50
CA GLY A 89 2.50 2.83 -38.14
C GLY A 89 1.04 2.40 -38.09
N VAL A 90 0.48 1.97 -39.24
CA VAL A 90 -0.80 1.27 -39.36
C VAL A 90 -0.64 0.03 -40.19
N ASP A 91 -1.31 -1.05 -39.78
CA ASP A 91 -1.18 -2.35 -40.46
C ASP A 91 -2.09 -2.46 -41.70
N ARG A 92 -3.18 -1.70 -41.71
CA ARG A 92 -4.14 -1.72 -42.83
C ARG A 92 -4.80 -0.37 -43.00
N VAL A 93 -4.83 0.08 -44.24
CA VAL A 93 -5.57 1.25 -44.70
C VAL A 93 -6.56 0.78 -45.77
N MET A 94 -7.84 1.08 -45.58
CA MET A 94 -8.87 0.87 -46.60
C MET A 94 -9.51 2.19 -46.96
N VAL A 95 -9.76 2.37 -48.25
CA VAL A 95 -10.48 3.52 -48.77
C VAL A 95 -11.67 3.02 -49.59
N THR A 96 -12.85 3.57 -49.34
CA THR A 96 -14.09 3.20 -50.02
C THR A 96 -14.67 4.36 -50.81
N ASP A 97 -15.51 4.04 -51.77
CA ASP A 97 -16.40 5.00 -52.41
C ASP A 97 -17.63 5.33 -51.53
N PRO A 98 -18.53 6.24 -51.97
CA PRO A 98 -19.75 6.60 -51.22
C PRO A 98 -20.71 5.42 -51.00
N ALA A 99 -20.65 4.38 -51.84
CA ALA A 99 -21.49 3.20 -51.72
C ALA A 99 -20.85 2.14 -50.76
N GLY A 100 -19.64 2.40 -50.28
CA GLY A 100 -18.87 1.44 -49.43
C GLY A 100 -18.10 0.40 -50.24
N LYS A 101 -17.98 0.53 -51.56
CA LYS A 101 -17.18 -0.32 -52.41
C LYS A 101 -15.70 0.04 -52.22
N LEU A 102 -14.84 -0.97 -52.08
CA LEU A 102 -13.43 -0.81 -51.81
C LEU A 102 -12.68 -0.28 -53.03
N LEU A 103 -11.99 0.85 -52.87
CA LEU A 103 -11.14 1.47 -53.90
C LEU A 103 -9.66 1.11 -53.69
N SER A 104 -9.22 0.96 -52.44
CA SER A 104 -7.87 0.55 -52.09
C SER A 104 -7.86 -0.18 -50.75
N ASP A 105 -6.97 -1.17 -50.64
CA ASP A 105 -6.70 -1.90 -49.39
C ASP A 105 -5.21 -2.25 -49.36
N THR A 106 -4.52 -1.82 -48.32
CA THR A 106 -3.09 -2.09 -48.16
C THR A 106 -2.78 -3.48 -47.61
N SER A 107 -3.81 -4.28 -47.26
CA SER A 107 -3.61 -5.64 -46.80
C SER A 107 -3.29 -6.58 -47.96
N GLU A 108 -2.14 -7.22 -47.92
CA GLU A 108 -1.72 -8.21 -48.93
C GLU A 108 -2.55 -9.52 -48.89
N VAL A 109 -3.28 -9.77 -47.79
CA VAL A 109 -3.90 -11.06 -47.51
C VAL A 109 -5.25 -11.24 -48.23
N ASP A 110 -5.93 -10.13 -48.55
CA ASP A 110 -7.24 -10.16 -49.18
C ASP A 110 -7.26 -9.21 -50.37
N ASN A 111 -7.18 -9.77 -51.56
CA ASN A 111 -7.36 -9.05 -52.81
C ASN A 111 -8.84 -8.69 -52.99
N ALA A 112 -9.34 -7.86 -52.05
CA ALA A 112 -10.76 -7.52 -51.88
C ALA A 112 -11.22 -6.39 -52.79
N MET A 113 -10.45 -6.05 -53.83
CA MET A 113 -10.87 -5.12 -54.87
C MET A 113 -12.17 -5.64 -55.47
N ASP A 114 -13.16 -4.78 -55.61
CA ASP A 114 -14.57 -5.04 -56.01
C ASP A 114 -15.51 -5.59 -54.88
N HIS A 115 -15.07 -5.69 -53.64
CA HIS A 115 -15.94 -6.06 -52.51
C HIS A 115 -16.41 -4.81 -51.71
N TYR A 116 -17.49 -4.96 -50.96
CA TYR A 116 -17.97 -3.91 -50.08
C TYR A 116 -17.39 -4.03 -48.70
N ALA A 117 -16.90 -2.95 -48.11
CA ALA A 117 -16.43 -2.89 -46.74
C ALA A 117 -17.62 -2.79 -45.78
N LEU A 118 -18.17 -3.94 -45.36
CA LEU A 118 -19.35 -4.02 -44.46
C LEU A 118 -18.95 -3.89 -42.97
N LEU A 119 -17.89 -3.15 -42.68
CA LEU A 119 -17.47 -2.86 -41.30
C LEU A 119 -18.36 -1.76 -40.73
N TRP A 120 -18.80 -1.91 -39.49
CA TRP A 120 -19.65 -0.91 -38.82
C TRP A 120 -18.98 0.47 -38.80
N GLU A 121 -17.67 0.52 -38.60
CA GLU A 121 -16.86 1.73 -38.59
C GLU A 121 -16.94 2.48 -39.96
N VAL A 122 -16.79 1.74 -41.03
CA VAL A 122 -16.88 2.28 -42.41
C VAL A 122 -18.31 2.78 -42.70
N VAL A 123 -19.33 1.99 -42.36
CA VAL A 123 -20.72 2.36 -42.55
C VAL A 123 -21.08 3.64 -41.76
N SER A 124 -20.51 3.79 -40.56
CA SER A 124 -20.72 4.99 -39.75
C SER A 124 -19.99 6.20 -40.33
N ALA A 125 -18.78 6.03 -40.85
CA ALA A 125 -18.02 7.08 -41.50
C ALA A 125 -18.73 7.58 -42.80
N LEU A 126 -19.28 6.67 -43.58
CA LEU A 126 -20.10 7.04 -44.75
C LEU A 126 -21.32 7.86 -44.43
N LYS A 127 -21.83 7.79 -43.18
CA LYS A 127 -22.91 8.67 -42.67
C LYS A 127 -22.39 10.03 -42.16
N GLY A 128 -21.09 10.29 -42.27
CA GLY A 128 -20.46 11.53 -41.86
C GLY A 128 -19.98 11.57 -40.42
N ASN A 129 -19.88 10.41 -39.73
CA ASN A 129 -19.43 10.33 -38.36
C ASN A 129 -18.01 9.78 -38.27
N ASP A 130 -17.15 10.47 -37.54
CA ASP A 130 -15.86 9.93 -37.16
C ASP A 130 -16.02 8.81 -36.14
N VAL A 131 -15.31 7.71 -36.32
CA VAL A 131 -15.37 6.54 -35.46
C VAL A 131 -13.96 6.15 -35.00
N PHE A 132 -13.82 5.95 -33.70
CA PHE A 132 -12.62 5.41 -33.08
C PHE A 132 -13.00 4.29 -32.13
N ARG A 133 -12.30 3.17 -32.20
CA ARG A 133 -12.45 2.06 -31.28
C ARG A 133 -11.09 1.42 -31.01
N SER A 134 -10.73 1.28 -29.76
CA SER A 134 -9.54 0.54 -29.34
C SER A 134 -9.92 -0.51 -28.30
N GLU A 135 -9.40 -1.71 -28.46
CA GLU A 135 -9.63 -2.81 -27.53
C GLU A 135 -8.29 -3.57 -27.31
N TYR A 136 -8.09 -3.99 -26.06
CA TYR A 136 -7.01 -4.91 -25.71
C TYR A 136 -7.56 -6.33 -25.79
N ARG A 137 -7.07 -7.13 -26.72
CA ARG A 137 -7.51 -8.50 -26.93
C ARG A 137 -6.38 -9.38 -27.44
N ASP A 138 -6.29 -10.61 -26.89
CA ASP A 138 -5.32 -11.63 -27.29
C ASP A 138 -3.85 -11.14 -27.19
N GLY A 139 -3.54 -10.33 -26.17
CA GLY A 139 -2.18 -9.83 -25.94
C GLY A 139 -1.73 -8.70 -26.85
N ALA A 140 -2.65 -8.02 -27.54
CA ALA A 140 -2.34 -6.88 -28.40
C ALA A 140 -3.41 -5.79 -28.30
N PHE A 141 -3.04 -4.56 -28.60
CA PHE A 141 -3.99 -3.49 -28.85
C PHE A 141 -4.49 -3.58 -30.28
N ARG A 142 -5.81 -3.67 -30.45
CA ARG A 142 -6.48 -3.61 -31.75
C ARG A 142 -7.22 -2.29 -31.84
N THR A 143 -6.70 -1.40 -32.65
CA THR A 143 -7.26 -0.07 -32.80
C THR A 143 -7.81 0.13 -34.20
N ARG A 144 -9.01 0.68 -34.29
CA ARG A 144 -9.73 0.95 -35.53
C ARG A 144 -10.17 2.40 -35.52
N ALA A 145 -9.96 3.07 -36.64
CA ALA A 145 -10.49 4.39 -36.87
C ALA A 145 -11.14 4.44 -38.25
N ALA A 146 -12.22 5.17 -38.39
CA ALA A 146 -12.79 5.46 -39.68
C ALA A 146 -13.24 6.91 -39.74
N ALA A 147 -12.93 7.58 -40.85
CA ALA A 147 -13.27 8.98 -41.07
C ALA A 147 -13.88 9.18 -42.46
N PRO A 148 -14.87 10.08 -42.63
CA PRO A 148 -15.44 10.39 -43.93
C PRO A 148 -14.50 11.22 -44.77
N ILE A 149 -14.43 10.95 -46.10
CA ILE A 149 -13.79 11.81 -47.07
C ILE A 149 -14.83 12.82 -47.54
N LEU A 150 -14.69 14.08 -47.11
CA LEU A 150 -15.65 15.14 -47.41
C LEU A 150 -15.16 16.04 -48.53
N TYR A 151 -15.98 16.20 -49.57
CA TYR A 151 -15.76 17.19 -50.60
C TYR A 151 -17.01 18.08 -50.79
N ARG A 152 -16.84 19.38 -50.63
CA ARG A 152 -17.95 20.38 -50.68
C ARG A 152 -19.14 20.02 -49.77
N GLY A 153 -18.88 19.40 -48.63
CA GLY A 153 -19.92 19.02 -47.65
C GLY A 153 -20.66 17.71 -47.97
N MET A 154 -20.23 16.97 -49.01
CA MET A 154 -20.75 15.64 -49.34
C MET A 154 -19.74 14.58 -49.07
N THR A 155 -20.15 13.44 -48.51
CA THR A 155 -19.30 12.28 -48.31
C THR A 155 -18.99 11.59 -49.61
N GLN A 156 -17.70 11.61 -50.03
CA GLN A 156 -17.19 10.98 -51.23
C GLN A 156 -16.69 9.55 -51.00
N GLY A 157 -16.57 9.14 -49.75
CA GLY A 157 -16.08 7.86 -49.35
C GLY A 157 -15.68 7.85 -47.89
N ALA A 158 -15.02 6.80 -47.46
CA ALA A 158 -14.50 6.67 -46.11
C ALA A 158 -13.08 6.09 -46.11
N VAL A 159 -12.26 6.54 -45.19
CA VAL A 159 -10.97 5.94 -44.82
C VAL A 159 -11.15 5.11 -43.59
N TYR A 160 -10.65 3.89 -43.60
CA TYR A 160 -10.57 3.02 -42.45
C TYR A 160 -9.13 2.68 -42.16
N LEU A 161 -8.70 2.84 -40.90
CA LEU A 161 -7.37 2.54 -40.41
C LEU A 161 -7.46 1.42 -39.38
N TYR A 162 -6.58 0.46 -39.48
CA TYR A 162 -6.43 -0.62 -38.52
C TYR A 162 -4.98 -0.72 -38.07
N GLU A 163 -4.79 -0.80 -36.75
CA GLU A 163 -3.48 -0.99 -36.13
C GLU A 163 -3.56 -2.16 -35.14
N TYR A 164 -2.59 -3.07 -35.25
CA TYR A 164 -2.39 -4.20 -34.37
C TYR A 164 -1.06 -4.07 -33.65
N ASP A 165 -1.08 -3.61 -32.42
CA ASP A 165 0.12 -3.29 -31.67
C ASP A 165 0.33 -4.29 -30.54
N LYS A 166 1.19 -5.26 -30.80
CA LYS A 166 1.63 -6.26 -29.84
C LYS A 166 2.77 -5.72 -28.97
N GLU A 167 3.64 -4.90 -29.53
CA GLU A 167 4.84 -4.40 -28.85
C GLU A 167 4.47 -3.51 -27.66
N GLN A 168 3.57 -2.55 -27.83
CA GLN A 168 3.09 -1.71 -26.71
C GLN A 168 2.31 -2.52 -25.68
N ALA A 169 1.61 -3.57 -26.10
CA ALA A 169 0.93 -4.47 -25.19
C ALA A 169 1.91 -5.27 -24.32
N GLU A 170 2.98 -5.80 -24.92
CA GLU A 170 4.06 -6.49 -24.20
C GLU A 170 4.78 -5.54 -23.23
N MET A 171 5.12 -4.32 -23.67
CA MET A 171 5.69 -3.30 -22.78
C MET A 171 4.82 -3.00 -21.57
N LEU A 172 3.51 -2.94 -21.74
CA LEU A 172 2.57 -2.73 -20.62
C LEU A 172 2.57 -3.91 -19.64
N LEU A 173 2.61 -5.16 -20.15
CA LEU A 173 2.70 -6.36 -19.32
C LEU A 173 4.02 -6.44 -18.56
N ASP A 174 5.13 -6.10 -19.20
CA ASP A 174 6.44 -6.03 -18.57
C ASP A 174 6.48 -4.97 -17.47
N PHE A 175 5.91 -3.80 -17.72
CA PHE A 175 5.77 -2.75 -16.73
C PHE A 175 4.97 -3.23 -15.51
N GLN A 176 3.82 -3.90 -15.73
CA GLN A 176 3.01 -4.49 -14.66
C GLN A 176 3.79 -5.55 -13.88
N SER A 177 4.53 -6.41 -14.56
CA SER A 177 5.35 -7.45 -13.94
C SER A 177 6.45 -6.85 -13.05
N ASN A 178 7.14 -5.83 -13.55
CA ASN A 178 8.17 -5.12 -12.81
C ASN A 178 7.61 -4.41 -11.56
N LEU A 179 6.47 -3.72 -11.70
CA LEU A 179 5.78 -3.11 -10.55
C LEU A 179 5.40 -4.15 -9.50
N ARG A 180 4.87 -5.30 -9.91
CA ARG A 180 4.51 -6.39 -9.01
C ARG A 180 5.74 -6.94 -8.28
N ASN A 181 6.84 -7.17 -8.98
CA ASN A 181 8.08 -7.67 -8.38
C ASN A 181 8.67 -6.68 -7.37
N ILE A 182 8.74 -5.39 -7.73
CA ILE A 182 9.18 -4.32 -6.82
C ILE A 182 8.26 -4.27 -5.58
N SER A 183 6.95 -4.35 -5.78
CA SER A 183 5.97 -4.35 -4.69
C SER A 183 6.15 -5.51 -3.73
N LEU A 184 6.47 -6.71 -4.22
CA LEU A 184 6.75 -7.88 -3.38
C LEU A 184 7.99 -7.67 -2.51
N VAL A 185 9.06 -7.11 -3.08
CA VAL A 185 10.29 -6.80 -2.33
C VAL A 185 10.03 -5.74 -1.26
N VAL A 186 9.32 -4.67 -1.60
CA VAL A 186 8.95 -3.59 -0.65
C VAL A 186 8.05 -4.12 0.46
N CYS A 187 7.09 -5.01 0.13
CA CYS A 187 6.24 -5.67 1.10
C CYS A 187 7.06 -6.50 2.10
N ALA A 188 7.95 -7.35 1.61
CA ALA A 188 8.79 -8.20 2.45
C ALA A 188 9.71 -7.37 3.37
N ALA A 189 10.33 -6.33 2.82
CA ALA A 189 11.18 -5.40 3.58
C ALA A 189 10.38 -4.64 4.64
N GLY A 190 9.21 -4.12 4.29
CA GLY A 190 8.33 -3.38 5.20
C GLY A 190 7.78 -4.25 6.33
N LEU A 191 7.39 -5.49 6.05
CA LEU A 191 6.96 -6.45 7.08
C LEU A 191 8.13 -6.80 8.00
N GLY A 192 9.32 -7.06 7.44
CA GLY A 192 10.54 -7.31 8.23
C GLY A 192 10.86 -6.15 9.16
N PHE A 193 10.85 -4.92 8.65
CA PHE A 193 11.05 -3.71 9.45
C PHE A 193 9.98 -3.56 10.56
N SER A 194 8.71 -3.79 10.22
CA SER A 194 7.59 -3.72 11.18
C SER A 194 7.78 -4.69 12.34
N ILE A 195 8.21 -5.93 12.06
CA ILE A 195 8.49 -6.94 13.09
C ILE A 195 9.66 -6.51 13.97
N LEU A 196 10.77 -6.08 13.37
CA LEU A 196 11.95 -5.61 14.11
C LEU A 196 11.63 -4.42 15.01
N PHE A 197 10.97 -3.42 14.46
CA PHE A 197 10.58 -2.22 15.20
C PHE A 197 9.60 -2.56 16.35
N SER A 198 8.57 -3.33 16.05
CA SER A 198 7.58 -3.76 17.05
C SER A 198 8.22 -4.56 18.20
N THR A 199 9.14 -5.47 17.88
CA THR A 199 9.86 -6.24 18.92
C THR A 199 10.76 -5.37 19.75
N ALA A 200 11.49 -4.42 19.14
CA ALA A 200 12.36 -3.50 19.85
C ALA A 200 11.59 -2.63 20.85
N VAL A 201 10.49 -2.01 20.42
CA VAL A 201 9.65 -1.16 21.29
C VAL A 201 9.00 -2.01 22.40
N THR A 202 8.39 -3.14 22.04
CA THR A 202 7.67 -3.98 23.01
C THR A 202 8.59 -4.54 24.08
N ARG A 203 9.85 -4.93 23.74
CA ARG A 203 10.84 -5.41 24.72
C ARG A 203 11.17 -4.34 25.76
N ARG A 204 11.35 -3.09 25.36
CA ARG A 204 11.63 -1.97 26.27
C ARG A 204 10.48 -1.70 27.22
N ILE A 205 9.25 -1.70 26.71
CA ILE A 205 8.02 -1.54 27.52
C ILE A 205 7.87 -2.72 28.51
N ALA A 206 8.14 -3.95 28.07
CA ALA A 206 8.08 -5.12 28.92
C ALA A 206 9.11 -5.06 30.07
N ALA A 207 10.30 -4.53 29.83
CA ALA A 207 11.32 -4.33 30.86
C ALA A 207 10.85 -3.33 31.93
N LEU A 208 10.25 -2.20 31.53
CA LEU A 208 9.61 -1.25 32.45
C LEU A 208 8.49 -1.90 33.28
N LEU A 209 7.61 -2.63 32.62
CA LEU A 209 6.49 -3.30 33.29
C LEU A 209 6.98 -4.35 34.31
N SER A 210 8.04 -5.10 33.96
CA SER A 210 8.69 -6.03 34.88
C SER A 210 9.27 -5.32 36.10
N GLY A 211 9.96 -4.18 35.90
CA GLY A 211 10.47 -3.37 37.01
C GLY A 211 9.36 -2.87 37.95
N ILE A 212 8.26 -2.39 37.38
CA ILE A 212 7.07 -1.97 38.17
C ILE A 212 6.53 -3.13 39.01
N HIS A 213 6.45 -4.34 38.44
CA HIS A 213 6.03 -5.53 39.21
C HIS A 213 6.97 -5.85 40.37
N THR A 214 8.28 -5.82 40.13
CA THR A 214 9.30 -6.09 41.16
C THR A 214 9.23 -5.09 42.31
N VAL A 215 9.10 -3.80 41.98
CA VAL A 215 8.92 -2.74 43.01
C VAL A 215 7.61 -2.91 43.80
N ARG A 216 6.50 -3.30 43.15
CA ARG A 216 5.23 -3.58 43.81
C ARG A 216 5.34 -4.75 44.79
N GLU A 217 6.23 -5.71 44.56
CA GLU A 217 6.51 -6.84 45.46
C GLU A 217 7.42 -6.44 46.63
N GLY A 218 7.83 -5.19 46.70
CA GLY A 218 8.64 -4.65 47.80
C GLY A 218 10.15 -4.61 47.56
N GLU A 219 10.59 -4.94 46.37
CA GLU A 219 12.01 -4.86 45.98
C GLU A 219 12.37 -3.46 45.43
N TYR A 220 12.47 -2.50 46.35
CA TYR A 220 12.75 -1.08 45.98
C TYR A 220 14.20 -0.82 45.53
N SER A 221 15.11 -1.80 45.63
CA SER A 221 16.47 -1.69 45.14
C SER A 221 16.60 -1.95 43.63
N HIS A 222 15.56 -2.51 42.99
CA HIS A 222 15.58 -2.83 41.57
C HIS A 222 15.66 -1.56 40.72
N ARG A 223 16.51 -1.57 39.68
CA ARG A 223 16.65 -0.49 38.71
C ARG A 223 16.41 -1.02 37.29
N VAL A 224 15.69 -0.27 36.49
CA VAL A 224 15.41 -0.59 35.10
C VAL A 224 16.36 0.20 34.22
N THR A 225 17.14 -0.49 33.37
CA THR A 225 18.05 0.14 32.42
C THR A 225 17.53 -0.09 31.00
N ILE A 226 17.21 1.00 30.29
CA ILE A 226 16.72 0.98 28.91
C ILE A 226 17.67 1.87 28.10
N GLY A 227 18.33 1.29 27.10
CA GLY A 227 19.18 2.04 26.18
C GLY A 227 18.35 2.71 25.07
N GLY A 228 18.90 3.82 24.47
CA GLY A 228 18.30 4.43 23.28
C GLY A 228 18.24 5.96 23.30
N GLY A 229 18.22 6.61 24.50
CA GLY A 229 18.19 8.07 24.63
C GLY A 229 16.87 8.74 24.17
N ASP A 230 15.79 7.95 24.08
CA ASP A 230 14.44 8.36 23.69
C ASP A 230 13.54 8.55 24.94
N GLU A 231 12.25 8.81 24.68
CA GLU A 231 11.25 9.00 25.74
C GLU A 231 11.11 7.79 26.68
N LEU A 232 11.37 6.57 26.17
CA LEU A 232 11.34 5.37 27.00
C LEU A 232 12.53 5.29 27.97
N THR A 233 13.70 5.78 27.55
CA THR A 233 14.87 5.90 28.43
C THR A 233 14.59 6.90 29.54
N ARG A 234 14.05 8.06 29.19
CA ARG A 234 13.67 9.07 30.19
C ARG A 234 12.61 8.54 31.17
N LEU A 235 11.64 7.79 30.68
CA LEU A 235 10.63 7.17 31.54
C LEU A 235 11.27 6.15 32.52
N ALA A 236 12.28 5.42 32.09
CA ALA A 236 13.02 4.51 32.96
C ALA A 236 13.81 5.26 34.05
N ASP A 237 14.40 6.38 33.71
CA ASP A 237 15.14 7.23 34.65
C ASP A 237 14.20 7.82 35.71
N GLU A 238 13.06 8.37 35.33
CA GLU A 238 12.01 8.85 36.24
C GLU A 238 11.48 7.75 37.15
N PHE A 239 11.27 6.54 36.59
CA PHE A 239 10.89 5.37 37.37
C PHE A 239 11.95 5.02 38.41
N ASN A 240 13.23 5.01 38.04
CA ASN A 240 14.34 4.72 38.95
C ASN A 240 14.47 5.76 40.07
N GLU A 241 14.24 7.04 39.78
CA GLU A 241 14.23 8.12 40.78
C GLU A 241 13.09 7.91 41.80
N LEU A 242 11.86 7.65 41.32
CA LEU A 242 10.71 7.36 42.18
C LEU A 242 10.97 6.13 43.09
N THR A 243 11.54 5.07 42.53
CA THR A 243 11.89 3.85 43.24
C THR A 243 12.94 4.12 44.34
N GLY A 244 13.92 4.99 44.04
CA GLY A 244 14.92 5.42 45.02
C GLY A 244 14.30 6.17 46.20
N ARG A 245 13.34 7.07 45.95
CA ARG A 245 12.62 7.79 47.02
C ARG A 245 11.77 6.84 47.86
N LEU A 246 11.10 5.84 47.23
CA LEU A 246 10.34 4.82 47.94
C LEU A 246 11.26 3.97 48.83
N GLN A 247 12.43 3.57 48.35
CA GLN A 247 13.41 2.82 49.13
C GLN A 247 13.82 3.56 50.39
N THR A 248 14.20 4.83 50.27
CA THR A 248 14.60 5.68 51.39
C THR A 248 13.44 5.80 52.43
N THR A 249 12.21 6.03 51.97
CA THR A 249 11.04 6.14 52.83
C THR A 249 10.79 4.83 53.60
N GLU A 250 10.90 3.68 52.95
CA GLU A 250 10.71 2.38 53.58
C GLU A 250 11.82 2.07 54.58
N GLU A 251 13.05 2.43 54.32
CA GLU A 251 14.19 2.28 55.24
C GLU A 251 14.01 3.13 56.50
N VAL A 252 13.55 4.39 56.35
CA VAL A 252 13.24 5.27 57.49
C VAL A 252 12.08 4.69 58.30
N ARG A 253 11.04 4.22 57.64
CA ARG A 253 9.88 3.60 58.32
C ARG A 253 10.30 2.34 59.13
N ARG A 254 11.11 1.46 58.55
CA ARG A 254 11.62 0.27 59.20
C ARG A 254 12.46 0.61 60.41
N ARG A 255 13.36 1.59 60.29
CA ARG A 255 14.19 2.11 61.37
C ARG A 255 13.33 2.65 62.50
N PHE A 256 12.35 3.51 62.17
CA PHE A 256 11.42 4.07 63.16
C PHE A 256 10.67 2.97 63.95
N VAL A 257 10.13 1.95 63.27
CA VAL A 257 9.42 0.83 63.89
C VAL A 257 10.35 0.04 64.80
N SER A 258 11.59 -0.21 64.37
CA SER A 258 12.61 -0.93 65.18
C SER A 258 12.95 -0.15 66.45
N ASP A 259 13.24 1.14 66.32
CA ASP A 259 13.65 1.98 67.44
C ASP A 259 12.48 2.16 68.45
N ALA A 260 11.26 2.42 67.95
CA ALA A 260 10.04 2.48 68.79
C ALA A 260 9.81 1.15 69.54
N SER A 261 10.02 0.00 68.87
CA SER A 261 9.87 -1.30 69.48
C SER A 261 10.93 -1.53 70.60
N HIS A 262 12.16 -1.08 70.37
CA HIS A 262 13.21 -1.17 71.42
C HIS A 262 12.91 -0.24 72.60
N GLU A 263 12.50 1.01 72.34
CA GLU A 263 12.21 1.97 73.41
C GLU A 263 10.94 1.60 74.22
N LEU A 264 9.96 0.91 73.61
CA LEU A 264 8.76 0.41 74.31
C LEU A 264 9.05 -0.86 75.13
N LYS A 265 10.00 -1.70 74.73
CA LYS A 265 10.33 -2.95 75.40
C LYS A 265 10.90 -2.73 76.82
N THR A 266 11.70 -1.67 77.00
CA THR A 266 12.33 -1.31 78.28
C THR A 266 11.29 -0.90 79.32
N PRO A 267 10.37 0.04 79.12
CA PRO A 267 9.36 0.38 80.11
C PRO A 267 8.35 -0.75 80.42
N LEU A 268 7.99 -1.54 79.39
CA LEU A 268 7.16 -2.71 79.50
C LEU A 268 7.81 -3.78 80.40
N ALA A 269 9.12 -4.01 80.25
CA ALA A 269 9.85 -4.92 81.12
C ALA A 269 9.89 -4.44 82.61
N SER A 270 10.05 -3.11 82.81
CA SER A 270 10.02 -2.52 84.14
C SER A 270 8.63 -2.61 84.78
N ILE A 271 7.57 -2.35 84.00
CA ILE A 271 6.18 -2.51 84.52
C ILE A 271 5.91 -3.98 84.89
N ARG A 272 6.31 -4.93 84.08
CA ARG A 272 6.20 -6.36 84.32
C ARG A 272 6.90 -6.77 85.61
N LEU A 273 8.17 -6.34 85.82
CA LEU A 273 8.94 -6.58 87.01
C LEU A 273 8.24 -6.03 88.29
N LEU A 274 7.70 -4.78 88.21
CA LEU A 274 6.92 -4.16 89.32
C LEU A 274 5.67 -4.95 89.59
N THR A 275 4.92 -5.37 88.60
CA THR A 275 3.69 -6.17 88.74
C THR A 275 4.00 -7.54 89.33
N ASP A 276 5.01 -8.21 88.89
CA ASP A 276 5.47 -9.51 89.40
C ASP A 276 5.94 -9.37 90.89
N SER A 277 6.59 -8.26 91.24
CA SER A 277 7.01 -7.94 92.63
C SER A 277 5.86 -7.68 93.53
N ILE A 278 4.82 -6.97 93.07
CA ILE A 278 3.57 -6.71 93.86
C ILE A 278 2.84 -8.03 94.09
N LEU A 279 2.68 -8.86 93.08
CA LEU A 279 2.01 -10.17 93.20
C LEU A 279 2.73 -11.14 94.14
N GLN A 280 4.07 -11.07 94.22
CA GLN A 280 4.87 -11.89 95.13
C GLN A 280 4.80 -11.36 96.57
N ASN A 281 4.59 -10.06 96.81
CA ASN A 281 4.48 -9.46 98.15
C ASN A 281 3.10 -9.59 98.74
N ASP A 282 2.02 -9.65 97.94
CA ASP A 282 0.64 -9.89 98.38
C ASP A 282 0.44 -11.30 99.00
N GLY A 283 1.39 -12.19 98.87
CA GLY A 283 1.44 -13.55 99.47
C GLY A 283 2.19 -13.61 100.79
N MET A 284 2.76 -12.52 101.31
CA MET A 284 3.56 -12.50 102.53
C MET A 284 2.88 -11.80 103.76
N ASP A 285 1.71 -11.22 103.56
CA ASP A 285 0.98 -10.54 104.69
C ASP A 285 -0.17 -11.35 105.29
N GLU A 286 -0.16 -12.70 105.18
CA GLU A 286 -1.01 -13.61 105.92
C GLU A 286 -0.18 -14.60 106.76
N GLU A 287 0.54 -14.12 107.89
CA GLU A 287 0.88 -14.85 109.07
C GLU A 287 0.82 -13.95 110.31
#